data_054857e18b98d074d61b3aff0447f404
#
_entry.id   054857e18b98d074d61b3aff0447f404
#
_cell.length_a   1.000
_cell.length_b   1.000
_cell.length_c   1.000
_cell.angle_alpha   90.00
_cell.angle_beta   90.00
_cell.angle_gamma   90.00
#
_symmetry.space_group_name_H-M   'P 1'
#
loop_
_entity.id
_entity.type
_entity.pdbx_description
1 polymer ?
#
loop_
_entity_poly.entity_id
_entity_poly.type
_entity_poly.pdbx_seq_one_letter_code
_entity_poly.pdbx_strand_id
1 'polypeptide(L)'
;MLQSVFPKTIRGKIILYTAAVTCSIAVFTVTICSFVFQSFLQKNQIQTSEYSLEVICNSTAADLENILSFYKWCSFNTDIAAYLDGFENLSQMPSISSKNSGLRSVALRTYDRLKEEYYNTHSSSYINRVIISPLNSCNYMQISDTTAVSSAHSLSDLTGTDWFQTILSEDGMDNSTFMEDPFLPGSGLMVLPAVSALSGRYSSHQAGWIYMSISDRLILDYLKSFPLNPDSFLCLTIGGRTWLYENDRLKSCDWKFEPVKDLSENAFNSDTSVSLCRLPDGSERVLLSCPIGNYGWSISLLLSQSAMKAQSTLYAVILSGIAVFILFIGLLLFVLLNRSIGRPVKKLQHRIQAIAGGDFSLDPSIQREDEFGAI
;
A
#
# COMPACT_ATOMS: atom_id res chain seq x y z
N MET A 1 8.67 8.32 59.07
CA MET A 1 7.53 7.40 58.84
C MET A 1 7.84 6.13 58.03
N LEU A 2 9.06 5.90 57.55
CA LEU A 2 9.46 4.72 56.75
C LEU A 2 10.03 3.55 57.57
N GLN A 3 10.32 3.73 58.87
CA GLN A 3 10.91 2.69 59.72
C GLN A 3 9.93 1.60 60.20
N SER A 4 8.62 1.75 60.01
CA SER A 4 7.61 0.78 60.47
C SER A 4 7.25 -0.32 59.44
N VAL A 5 7.74 -0.23 58.22
CA VAL A 5 7.41 -1.16 57.13
C VAL A 5 8.32 -2.39 57.09
N PHE A 6 9.49 -2.34 57.74
CA PHE A 6 10.41 -3.49 57.80
C PHE A 6 10.02 -4.50 58.85
N PRO A 7 9.69 -5.73 58.47
CA PRO A 7 9.38 -6.78 59.44
C PRO A 7 10.60 -7.08 60.32
N LYS A 8 10.40 -7.09 61.63
CA LYS A 8 11.48 -7.33 62.65
C LYS A 8 11.98 -8.79 62.66
N THR A 9 11.22 -9.71 62.04
CA THR A 9 11.55 -11.13 61.98
C THR A 9 12.31 -11.48 60.70
N ILE A 10 13.33 -12.37 60.82
CA ILE A 10 14.13 -12.87 59.69
C ILE A 10 13.21 -13.40 58.56
N ARG A 11 12.15 -14.11 58.90
CA ARG A 11 11.15 -14.66 58.00
C ARG A 11 10.40 -13.54 57.22
N GLY A 12 9.98 -12.49 57.93
CA GLY A 12 9.31 -11.35 57.28
C GLY A 12 10.25 -10.62 56.32
N LYS A 13 11.54 -10.52 56.63
CA LYS A 13 12.55 -9.96 55.71
C LYS A 13 12.72 -10.81 54.45
N ILE A 14 12.84 -12.16 54.60
CA ILE A 14 12.95 -13.07 53.46
C ILE A 14 11.73 -12.94 52.53
N ILE A 15 10.52 -12.91 53.09
CA ILE A 15 9.27 -12.76 52.34
C ILE A 15 9.23 -11.43 51.61
N LEU A 16 9.62 -10.33 52.28
CA LEU A 16 9.65 -9.01 51.66
C LEU A 16 10.68 -8.96 50.51
N TYR A 17 11.87 -9.51 50.70
CA TYR A 17 12.90 -9.53 49.69
C TYR A 17 12.49 -10.40 48.48
N THR A 18 11.95 -11.60 48.71
CA THR A 18 11.47 -12.44 47.59
C THR A 18 10.33 -11.77 46.83
N ALA A 19 9.37 -11.15 47.50
CA ALA A 19 8.31 -10.39 46.84
C ALA A 19 8.85 -9.17 46.06
N ALA A 20 9.79 -8.42 46.64
CA ALA A 20 10.40 -7.28 45.99
C ALA A 20 11.19 -7.69 44.72
N VAL A 21 11.96 -8.77 44.80
CA VAL A 21 12.75 -9.31 43.70
C VAL A 21 11.82 -9.81 42.57
N THR A 22 10.79 -10.59 42.93
CA THR A 22 9.81 -11.08 41.90
C THR A 22 9.04 -9.94 41.24
N CYS A 23 8.61 -8.93 42.01
CA CYS A 23 7.98 -7.73 41.43
C CYS A 23 8.93 -6.97 40.51
N SER A 24 10.19 -6.79 40.93
CA SER A 24 11.18 -6.08 40.08
C SER A 24 11.47 -6.83 38.79
N ILE A 25 11.62 -8.14 38.83
CA ILE A 25 11.82 -8.98 37.63
C ILE A 25 10.60 -8.89 36.74
N ALA A 26 9.39 -8.98 37.29
CA ALA A 26 8.15 -8.89 36.49
C ALA A 26 8.01 -7.54 35.77
N VAL A 27 8.25 -6.43 36.49
CA VAL A 27 8.19 -5.07 35.88
C VAL A 27 9.25 -4.92 34.81
N PHE A 28 10.49 -5.37 35.06
CA PHE A 28 11.57 -5.30 34.09
C PHE A 28 11.27 -6.11 32.82
N THR A 29 10.79 -7.35 32.97
CA THR A 29 10.42 -8.23 31.85
C THR A 29 9.31 -7.60 31.02
N VAL A 30 8.25 -7.08 31.67
CA VAL A 30 7.14 -6.43 30.95
C VAL A 30 7.60 -5.19 30.19
N THR A 31 8.48 -4.39 30.79
CA THR A 31 8.98 -3.17 30.11
C THR A 31 9.79 -3.54 28.87
N ILE A 32 10.69 -4.52 28.98
CA ILE A 32 11.47 -4.99 27.82
C ILE A 32 10.56 -5.60 26.75
N CYS A 33 9.67 -6.52 27.13
CA CYS A 33 8.73 -7.13 26.19
C CYS A 33 7.87 -6.09 25.49
N SER A 34 7.40 -5.08 26.21
CA SER A 34 6.60 -3.98 25.63
C SER A 34 7.39 -3.19 24.60
N PHE A 35 8.64 -2.85 24.91
CA PHE A 35 9.52 -2.11 23.99
C PHE A 35 9.86 -2.91 22.73
N VAL A 36 10.27 -4.17 22.89
CA VAL A 36 10.58 -5.07 21.77
C VAL A 36 9.36 -5.30 20.91
N PHE A 37 8.20 -5.50 21.52
CA PHE A 37 6.95 -5.74 20.80
C PHE A 37 6.47 -4.51 20.02
N GLN A 38 6.60 -3.31 20.58
CA GLN A 38 6.30 -2.07 19.86
C GLN A 38 7.17 -1.89 18.62
N SER A 39 8.48 -2.10 18.77
CA SER A 39 9.43 -2.03 17.65
C SER A 39 9.10 -3.08 16.58
N PHE A 40 8.78 -4.30 16.99
CA PHE A 40 8.39 -5.39 16.09
C PHE A 40 7.09 -5.06 15.31
N LEU A 41 6.07 -4.54 15.99
CA LEU A 41 4.81 -4.17 15.34
C LEU A 41 4.99 -3.08 14.30
N GLN A 42 5.74 -2.02 14.62
CA GLN A 42 6.02 -0.95 13.68
C GLN A 42 6.75 -1.46 12.45
N LYS A 43 7.79 -2.26 12.64
CA LYS A 43 8.54 -2.87 11.55
C LYS A 43 7.67 -3.79 10.69
N ASN A 44 6.89 -4.65 11.32
CA ASN A 44 5.99 -5.58 10.62
C ASN A 44 4.90 -4.83 9.81
N GLN A 45 4.37 -3.72 10.34
CA GLN A 45 3.38 -2.90 9.65
C GLN A 45 3.98 -2.23 8.41
N ILE A 46 5.20 -1.68 8.51
CA ILE A 46 5.92 -1.11 7.37
C ILE A 46 6.15 -2.20 6.32
N GLN A 47 6.69 -3.35 6.71
CA GLN A 47 6.98 -4.47 5.78
C GLN A 47 5.73 -5.02 5.09
N THR A 48 4.62 -5.18 5.83
CA THR A 48 3.36 -5.64 5.23
C THR A 48 2.80 -4.63 4.25
N SER A 49 2.87 -3.34 4.57
CA SER A 49 2.43 -2.27 3.68
C SER A 49 3.31 -2.16 2.44
N GLU A 50 4.62 -2.31 2.60
CA GLU A 50 5.61 -2.34 1.51
C GLU A 50 5.33 -3.49 0.54
N TYR A 51 5.17 -4.71 1.06
CA TYR A 51 4.84 -5.87 0.23
C TYR A 51 3.52 -5.68 -0.55
N SER A 52 2.49 -5.17 0.11
CA SER A 52 1.20 -4.90 -0.55
C SER A 52 1.33 -3.83 -1.64
N LEU A 53 2.13 -2.80 -1.40
CA LEU A 53 2.40 -1.75 -2.37
C LEU A 53 3.18 -2.28 -3.58
N GLU A 54 4.19 -3.10 -3.34
CA GLU A 54 4.99 -3.75 -4.38
C GLU A 54 4.14 -4.65 -5.29
N VAL A 55 3.23 -5.43 -4.73
CA VAL A 55 2.30 -6.26 -5.52
C VAL A 55 1.46 -5.40 -6.46
N ILE A 56 0.96 -4.26 -5.98
CA ILE A 56 0.18 -3.33 -6.81
C ILE A 56 1.06 -2.70 -7.90
N CYS A 57 2.25 -2.22 -7.55
CA CYS A 57 3.17 -1.61 -8.51
C CYS A 57 3.56 -2.59 -9.61
N ASN A 58 3.91 -3.83 -9.26
CA ASN A 58 4.28 -4.86 -10.22
C ASN A 58 3.10 -5.29 -11.11
N SER A 59 1.91 -5.42 -10.54
CA SER A 59 0.71 -5.75 -11.32
C SER A 59 0.33 -4.62 -12.29
N THR A 60 0.37 -3.38 -11.83
CA THR A 60 0.13 -2.20 -12.67
C THR A 60 1.19 -2.09 -13.78
N ALA A 61 2.46 -2.35 -13.46
CA ALA A 61 3.55 -2.34 -14.44
C ALA A 61 3.36 -3.43 -15.50
N ALA A 62 2.94 -4.64 -15.12
CA ALA A 62 2.68 -5.73 -16.06
C ALA A 62 1.52 -5.40 -17.02
N ASP A 63 0.41 -4.84 -16.50
CA ASP A 63 -0.71 -4.42 -17.34
C ASP A 63 -0.31 -3.28 -18.28
N LEU A 64 0.45 -2.32 -17.78
CA LEU A 64 0.97 -1.22 -18.59
C LEU A 64 1.89 -1.72 -19.70
N GLU A 65 2.76 -2.69 -19.41
CA GLU A 65 3.64 -3.31 -20.39
C GLU A 65 2.85 -4.02 -21.50
N ASN A 66 1.76 -4.71 -21.16
CA ASN A 66 0.85 -5.32 -22.13
C ASN A 66 0.23 -4.24 -23.06
N ILE A 67 -0.24 -3.14 -22.48
CA ILE A 67 -0.81 -2.02 -23.23
C ILE A 67 0.25 -1.38 -24.16
N LEU A 68 1.46 -1.17 -23.66
CA LEU A 68 2.55 -0.60 -24.44
C LEU A 68 3.06 -1.57 -25.52
N SER A 69 2.97 -2.87 -25.29
CA SER A 69 3.27 -3.88 -26.32
C SER A 69 2.31 -3.79 -27.48
N PHE A 70 1.01 -3.63 -27.22
CA PHE A 70 0.00 -3.35 -28.24
C PHE A 70 0.28 -2.02 -28.97
N TYR A 71 0.61 -0.97 -28.23
CA TYR A 71 0.97 0.33 -28.80
C TYR A 71 2.18 0.25 -29.73
N LYS A 72 3.23 -0.44 -29.33
CA LYS A 72 4.41 -0.72 -30.15
C LYS A 72 4.06 -1.56 -31.38
N TRP A 73 3.21 -2.58 -31.22
CA TRP A 73 2.74 -3.38 -32.34
C TRP A 73 2.05 -2.49 -33.39
N CYS A 74 1.20 -1.54 -32.97
CA CYS A 74 0.59 -0.58 -33.90
C CYS A 74 1.64 0.22 -34.68
N SER A 75 2.73 0.62 -34.03
CA SER A 75 3.79 1.43 -34.64
C SER A 75 4.62 0.68 -35.69
N PHE A 76 4.74 -0.64 -35.54
CA PHE A 76 5.55 -1.47 -36.45
C PHE A 76 4.75 -2.35 -37.42
N ASN A 77 3.42 -2.27 -37.35
CA ASN A 77 2.57 -3.11 -38.17
C ASN A 77 2.52 -2.64 -39.64
N THR A 78 2.87 -3.53 -40.57
CA THR A 78 2.95 -3.23 -42.00
C THR A 78 1.62 -2.96 -42.67
N ASP A 79 0.50 -3.49 -42.14
CA ASP A 79 -0.84 -3.19 -42.66
C ASP A 79 -1.28 -1.79 -42.26
N ILE A 80 -0.93 -1.37 -41.02
CA ILE A 80 -1.16 0.02 -40.55
C ILE A 80 -0.34 1.00 -41.39
N ALA A 81 0.96 0.74 -41.60
CA ALA A 81 1.80 1.55 -42.44
C ALA A 81 1.27 1.68 -43.89
N ALA A 82 0.78 0.56 -44.46
CA ALA A 82 0.17 0.57 -45.79
C ALA A 82 -1.15 1.36 -45.86
N TYR A 83 -1.92 1.32 -44.76
CA TYR A 83 -3.12 2.15 -44.63
C TYR A 83 -2.76 3.62 -44.57
N LEU A 84 -1.77 4.00 -43.78
CA LEU A 84 -1.33 5.38 -43.63
C LEU A 84 -0.87 5.94 -44.98
N ASP A 85 0.02 5.23 -45.70
CA ASP A 85 0.49 5.65 -47.06
C ASP A 85 -0.63 5.77 -48.06
N GLY A 86 -1.61 4.84 -48.01
CA GLY A 86 -2.73 4.84 -48.95
C GLY A 86 -3.76 5.94 -48.73
N PHE A 87 -3.85 6.43 -47.48
CA PHE A 87 -4.87 7.41 -47.10
C PHE A 87 -4.29 8.80 -46.75
N GLU A 88 -2.98 8.97 -46.80
CA GLU A 88 -2.32 10.26 -46.63
C GLU A 88 -2.83 11.30 -47.65
N ASN A 89 -3.05 12.52 -47.20
CA ASN A 89 -3.54 13.65 -48.00
C ASN A 89 -4.90 13.44 -48.67
N LEU A 90 -5.72 12.48 -48.24
CA LEU A 90 -7.06 12.27 -48.75
C LEU A 90 -8.09 13.11 -47.98
N SER A 91 -8.60 14.15 -48.67
CA SER A 91 -9.65 15.03 -48.12
C SER A 91 -11.08 14.45 -48.19
N GLN A 92 -11.27 13.33 -48.86
CA GLN A 92 -12.55 12.65 -48.97
C GLN A 92 -12.40 11.14 -48.85
N MET A 93 -13.42 10.47 -48.30
CA MET A 93 -13.44 9.02 -48.24
C MET A 93 -13.48 8.43 -49.65
N PRO A 94 -12.61 7.42 -49.98
CA PRO A 94 -12.62 6.81 -51.31
C PRO A 94 -13.99 6.24 -51.66
N SER A 95 -14.55 6.70 -52.80
CA SER A 95 -15.84 6.21 -53.31
C SER A 95 -15.77 4.70 -53.64
N ILE A 96 -16.94 4.05 -53.72
CA ILE A 96 -17.06 2.61 -54.03
C ILE A 96 -16.65 2.29 -55.48
N SER A 97 -16.16 3.27 -56.24
CA SER A 97 -15.77 3.08 -57.65
C SER A 97 -14.59 2.10 -57.79
N SER A 98 -14.52 1.36 -58.86
CA SER A 98 -13.56 0.28 -59.12
C SER A 98 -12.06 0.68 -58.96
N LYS A 99 -11.73 1.96 -59.16
CA LYS A 99 -10.36 2.49 -58.95
C LYS A 99 -9.91 2.52 -57.48
N ASN A 100 -10.83 2.60 -56.53
CA ASN A 100 -10.53 2.75 -55.10
C ASN A 100 -10.82 1.47 -54.28
N SER A 101 -11.20 0.37 -54.95
CA SER A 101 -11.50 -0.91 -54.29
C SER A 101 -10.31 -1.47 -53.54
N GLY A 102 -9.09 -1.24 -54.06
CA GLY A 102 -7.85 -1.64 -53.39
C GLY A 102 -7.61 -0.93 -52.05
N LEU A 103 -7.79 0.39 -51.98
CA LEU A 103 -7.62 1.16 -50.74
C LEU A 103 -8.64 0.75 -49.69
N ARG A 104 -9.90 0.53 -50.09
CA ARG A 104 -10.94 0.07 -49.19
C ARG A 104 -10.63 -1.32 -48.62
N SER A 105 -10.11 -2.24 -49.46
CA SER A 105 -9.67 -3.56 -49.00
C SER A 105 -8.52 -3.48 -47.98
N VAL A 106 -7.55 -2.58 -48.22
CA VAL A 106 -6.47 -2.31 -47.25
C VAL A 106 -7.05 -1.80 -45.92
N ALA A 107 -7.95 -0.82 -45.96
CA ALA A 107 -8.56 -0.27 -44.77
C ALA A 107 -9.32 -1.32 -43.94
N LEU A 108 -10.16 -2.13 -44.60
CA LEU A 108 -10.91 -3.19 -43.91
C LEU A 108 -9.99 -4.24 -43.28
N ARG A 109 -9.01 -4.73 -44.06
CA ARG A 109 -8.04 -5.71 -43.54
C ARG A 109 -7.24 -5.16 -42.35
N THR A 110 -6.80 -3.92 -42.45
CA THR A 110 -6.06 -3.27 -41.36
C THR A 110 -6.92 -3.11 -40.13
N TYR A 111 -8.20 -2.71 -40.31
CA TYR A 111 -9.13 -2.58 -39.20
C TYR A 111 -9.41 -3.93 -38.49
N ASP A 112 -9.65 -4.99 -39.27
CA ASP A 112 -9.88 -6.33 -38.72
C ASP A 112 -8.66 -6.83 -37.94
N ARG A 113 -7.47 -6.60 -38.48
CA ARG A 113 -6.22 -6.94 -37.84
C ARG A 113 -5.98 -6.15 -36.53
N LEU A 114 -6.24 -4.85 -36.57
CA LEU A 114 -6.14 -3.98 -35.39
C LEU A 114 -7.13 -4.41 -34.30
N LYS A 115 -8.35 -4.75 -34.70
CA LYS A 115 -9.39 -5.23 -33.81
C LYS A 115 -9.03 -6.58 -33.18
N GLU A 116 -8.50 -7.51 -33.97
CA GLU A 116 -8.05 -8.81 -33.50
C GLU A 116 -6.95 -8.66 -32.44
N GLU A 117 -5.93 -7.85 -32.72
CA GLU A 117 -4.83 -7.60 -31.79
C GLU A 117 -5.28 -6.89 -30.50
N TYR A 118 -6.18 -5.90 -30.66
CA TYR A 118 -6.77 -5.21 -29.51
C TYR A 118 -7.44 -6.20 -28.54
N TYR A 119 -8.27 -7.13 -29.04
CA TYR A 119 -8.95 -8.10 -28.19
C TYR A 119 -8.03 -9.21 -27.68
N ASN A 120 -6.92 -9.47 -28.33
CA ASN A 120 -5.90 -10.43 -27.88
C ASN A 120 -5.00 -9.82 -26.78
N THR A 121 -5.00 -8.53 -26.62
CA THR A 121 -4.23 -7.84 -25.56
C THR A 121 -4.89 -8.06 -24.21
N HIS A 122 -4.20 -8.69 -23.26
CA HIS A 122 -4.76 -9.03 -21.95
C HIS A 122 -5.33 -7.84 -21.18
N SER A 123 -4.70 -6.69 -21.30
CA SER A 123 -5.08 -5.46 -20.59
C SER A 123 -5.92 -4.51 -21.44
N SER A 124 -6.55 -5.01 -22.52
CA SER A 124 -7.38 -4.19 -23.45
C SER A 124 -8.56 -3.52 -22.76
N SER A 125 -9.08 -4.10 -21.67
CA SER A 125 -10.16 -3.51 -20.85
C SER A 125 -9.82 -2.16 -20.21
N TYR A 126 -8.53 -1.83 -20.12
CA TYR A 126 -8.03 -0.54 -19.65
C TYR A 126 -7.77 0.46 -20.77
N ILE A 127 -7.94 0.05 -22.05
CA ILE A 127 -7.81 0.94 -23.19
C ILE A 127 -9.20 1.44 -23.57
N ASN A 128 -9.49 2.71 -23.28
CA ASN A 128 -10.80 3.27 -23.60
C ASN A 128 -10.95 3.51 -25.10
N ARG A 129 -9.87 3.92 -25.78
CA ARG A 129 -9.92 4.30 -27.19
C ARG A 129 -8.56 4.20 -27.86
N VAL A 130 -8.56 3.75 -29.10
CA VAL A 130 -7.43 3.81 -30.02
C VAL A 130 -7.87 4.49 -31.29
N ILE A 131 -7.14 5.50 -31.75
CA ILE A 131 -7.35 6.20 -33.01
C ILE A 131 -6.05 6.16 -33.80
N ILE A 132 -6.12 5.74 -35.07
CA ILE A 132 -5.02 5.79 -36.01
C ILE A 132 -5.48 6.66 -37.17
N SER A 133 -4.78 7.76 -37.41
CA SER A 133 -5.11 8.71 -38.46
C SER A 133 -3.92 8.97 -39.37
N PRO A 134 -4.12 8.86 -40.71
CA PRO A 134 -3.16 9.33 -41.69
C PRO A 134 -2.98 10.85 -41.61
N LEU A 135 -1.84 11.35 -42.06
CA LEU A 135 -1.57 12.77 -42.05
C LEU A 135 -2.44 13.48 -43.11
N ASN A 136 -2.93 14.68 -42.77
CA ASN A 136 -3.73 15.50 -43.65
C ASN A 136 -4.93 14.77 -44.30
N SER A 137 -5.54 13.85 -43.58
CA SER A 137 -6.67 13.05 -44.06
C SER A 137 -7.90 13.25 -43.18
N CYS A 138 -9.09 13.14 -43.81
CA CYS A 138 -10.35 13.03 -43.06
C CYS A 138 -10.68 11.60 -42.65
N ASN A 139 -9.86 10.63 -43.06
CA ASN A 139 -10.06 9.22 -42.75
C ASN A 139 -9.28 8.83 -41.53
N TYR A 140 -9.88 8.03 -40.68
CA TYR A 140 -9.24 7.47 -39.49
C TYR A 140 -9.84 6.11 -39.16
N MET A 141 -9.10 5.31 -38.43
CA MET A 141 -9.57 4.07 -37.79
C MET A 141 -9.73 4.30 -36.32
N GLN A 142 -10.80 3.77 -35.74
CA GLN A 142 -11.04 3.87 -34.31
C GLN A 142 -11.55 2.54 -33.75
N ILE A 143 -10.98 2.14 -32.63
CA ILE A 143 -11.54 1.14 -31.71
C ILE A 143 -11.85 1.86 -30.41
N SER A 144 -13.02 1.63 -29.83
CA SER A 144 -13.43 2.23 -28.57
C SER A 144 -14.29 1.23 -27.81
N ASP A 145 -14.04 1.08 -26.54
CA ASP A 145 -14.90 0.34 -25.62
C ASP A 145 -16.21 1.12 -25.33
N THR A 146 -16.18 2.43 -25.48
CA THR A 146 -17.36 3.28 -25.32
C THR A 146 -18.08 3.48 -26.65
N THR A 147 -19.35 3.15 -26.71
CA THR A 147 -20.22 3.22 -27.91
C THR A 147 -20.50 4.64 -28.41
N ALA A 148 -20.11 5.66 -27.68
CA ALA A 148 -20.39 7.04 -28.03
C ALA A 148 -19.11 7.75 -28.50
N VAL A 149 -18.87 7.76 -29.79
CA VAL A 149 -18.12 8.87 -30.39
C VAL A 149 -19.09 10.03 -30.42
N SER A 150 -18.95 10.94 -29.47
CA SER A 150 -19.60 12.23 -29.64
C SER A 150 -19.02 12.85 -30.92
N SER A 151 -19.82 12.98 -31.94
CA SER A 151 -19.50 13.70 -33.19
C SER A 151 -19.19 15.20 -32.96
N ALA A 152 -19.15 15.62 -31.71
CA ALA A 152 -18.97 17.00 -31.30
C ALA A 152 -17.53 17.51 -31.40
N HIS A 153 -16.53 16.61 -31.44
CA HIS A 153 -15.14 17.02 -31.59
C HIS A 153 -14.56 16.41 -32.85
N SER A 154 -14.14 17.27 -33.78
CA SER A 154 -13.42 16.82 -34.97
C SER A 154 -11.99 16.38 -34.52
N LEU A 155 -11.39 15.44 -35.26
CA LEU A 155 -9.99 15.08 -35.02
C LEU A 155 -9.04 16.28 -35.19
N SER A 156 -9.43 17.28 -35.99
CA SER A 156 -8.71 18.54 -36.15
C SER A 156 -8.64 19.34 -34.84
N ASP A 157 -9.72 19.30 -34.04
CA ASP A 157 -9.76 19.99 -32.75
C ASP A 157 -8.83 19.32 -31.76
N LEU A 158 -8.74 17.99 -31.78
CA LEU A 158 -7.81 17.20 -30.94
C LEU A 158 -6.36 17.50 -31.32
N THR A 159 -6.01 17.39 -32.58
CA THR A 159 -4.65 17.62 -33.08
C THR A 159 -4.16 19.05 -32.90
N GLY A 160 -5.09 20.03 -32.83
CA GLY A 160 -4.79 21.43 -32.55
C GLY A 160 -4.52 21.78 -31.10
N THR A 161 -4.68 20.83 -30.16
CA THR A 161 -4.45 21.11 -28.74
C THR A 161 -2.97 21.08 -28.37
N ASP A 162 -2.55 21.97 -27.46
CA ASP A 162 -1.17 22.05 -27.01
C ASP A 162 -0.67 20.73 -26.37
N TRP A 163 -1.51 20.09 -25.57
CA TRP A 163 -1.13 18.83 -24.90
C TRP A 163 -0.88 17.69 -25.92
N PHE A 164 -1.71 17.62 -27.01
CA PHE A 164 -1.52 16.62 -28.05
C PHE A 164 -0.19 16.80 -28.77
N GLN A 165 0.11 18.05 -29.15
CA GLN A 165 1.36 18.40 -29.84
C GLN A 165 2.58 18.18 -28.93
N THR A 166 2.46 18.46 -27.64
CA THR A 166 3.55 18.22 -26.68
C THR A 166 3.86 16.74 -26.58
N ILE A 167 2.87 15.87 -26.37
CA ILE A 167 3.08 14.42 -26.25
C ILE A 167 3.61 13.86 -27.59
N LEU A 168 3.08 14.31 -28.73
CA LEU A 168 3.52 13.88 -30.05
C LEU A 168 4.99 14.24 -30.31
N SER A 169 5.45 15.41 -29.86
CA SER A 169 6.84 15.87 -30.05
C SER A 169 7.86 15.14 -29.17
N GLU A 170 7.44 14.65 -28.01
CA GLU A 170 8.29 14.00 -27.02
C GLU A 170 8.39 12.48 -27.21
N ASP A 171 7.61 11.92 -28.16
CA ASP A 171 7.58 10.51 -28.56
C ASP A 171 7.53 9.54 -27.36
N GLY A 172 6.60 9.79 -26.42
CA GLY A 172 6.48 8.91 -25.27
C GLY A 172 5.38 9.26 -24.28
N MET A 173 5.14 8.31 -23.38
CA MET A 173 4.19 8.48 -22.27
C MET A 173 4.84 9.13 -21.03
N ASP A 174 6.14 9.36 -21.02
CA ASP A 174 6.90 9.74 -19.82
C ASP A 174 6.41 11.06 -19.21
N ASN A 175 5.95 11.99 -20.04
CA ASN A 175 5.40 13.28 -19.63
C ASN A 175 3.87 13.34 -19.63
N SER A 176 3.20 12.24 -19.97
CA SER A 176 1.74 12.17 -19.91
C SER A 176 1.27 12.19 -18.48
N THR A 177 0.17 12.87 -18.24
CA THR A 177 -0.52 12.90 -16.93
C THR A 177 -2.01 12.65 -17.14
N PHE A 178 -2.71 12.24 -16.10
CA PHE A 178 -4.15 12.08 -16.16
C PHE A 178 -4.85 13.40 -16.54
N MET A 179 -5.81 13.28 -17.43
CA MET A 179 -6.69 14.36 -17.86
C MET A 179 -8.10 13.82 -18.05
N GLU A 180 -9.09 14.69 -18.10
CA GLU A 180 -10.44 14.29 -18.49
C GLU A 180 -10.46 13.83 -19.95
N ASP A 181 -11.24 12.77 -20.25
CA ASP A 181 -11.34 12.23 -21.62
C ASP A 181 -11.79 13.33 -22.58
N PRO A 182 -10.93 13.75 -23.52
CA PRO A 182 -11.25 14.84 -24.46
C PRO A 182 -12.43 14.53 -25.39
N PHE A 183 -12.81 13.26 -25.53
CA PHE A 183 -13.96 12.83 -26.31
C PHE A 183 -15.26 12.76 -25.52
N LEU A 184 -15.19 12.82 -24.20
CA LEU A 184 -16.32 12.76 -23.28
C LEU A 184 -16.22 13.86 -22.21
N PRO A 185 -16.15 15.14 -22.60
CA PRO A 185 -16.02 16.24 -21.67
C PRO A 185 -17.22 16.30 -20.73
N GLY A 186 -16.96 16.55 -19.43
CA GLY A 186 -17.99 16.58 -18.39
C GLY A 186 -18.44 15.21 -17.88
N SER A 187 -17.84 14.12 -18.38
CA SER A 187 -18.13 12.75 -17.89
C SER A 187 -17.44 12.44 -16.55
N GLY A 188 -16.37 13.18 -16.22
CA GLY A 188 -15.50 12.91 -15.09
C GLY A 188 -14.63 11.67 -15.28
N LEU A 189 -14.58 11.07 -16.47
CA LEU A 189 -13.69 9.97 -16.81
C LEU A 189 -12.28 10.51 -17.00
N MET A 190 -11.36 9.99 -16.19
CA MET A 190 -9.94 10.34 -16.30
C MET A 190 -9.22 9.33 -17.17
N VAL A 191 -8.39 9.84 -18.08
CA VAL A 191 -7.58 9.03 -18.99
C VAL A 191 -6.14 9.51 -19.00
N LEU A 192 -5.25 8.58 -19.27
CA LEU A 192 -3.86 8.86 -19.58
C LEU A 192 -3.70 8.79 -21.09
N PRO A 193 -3.45 9.92 -21.78
CA PRO A 193 -3.27 9.95 -23.22
C PRO A 193 -1.88 9.48 -23.61
N ALA A 194 -1.78 8.67 -24.66
CA ALA A 194 -0.55 8.32 -25.34
C ALA A 194 -0.66 8.70 -26.81
N VAL A 195 0.31 9.43 -27.33
CA VAL A 195 0.35 9.87 -28.73
C VAL A 195 1.74 9.59 -29.29
N SER A 196 1.81 9.05 -30.51
CA SER A 196 3.08 8.91 -31.25
C SER A 196 2.89 9.09 -32.73
N ALA A 197 3.96 9.55 -33.36
CA ALA A 197 4.05 9.61 -34.82
C ALA A 197 4.20 8.19 -35.39
N LEU A 198 3.49 7.93 -36.49
CA LEU A 198 3.58 6.68 -37.23
C LEU A 198 4.23 6.91 -38.58
N SER A 199 5.14 6.04 -38.98
CA SER A 199 5.83 6.07 -40.25
C SER A 199 5.10 5.26 -41.32
N GLY A 200 5.27 5.65 -42.59
CA GLY A 200 4.78 4.89 -43.71
C GLY A 200 5.63 3.63 -43.97
N ARG A 201 5.13 2.80 -44.91
CA ARG A 201 5.73 1.48 -45.20
C ARG A 201 7.15 1.57 -45.81
N TYR A 202 7.40 2.60 -46.63
CA TYR A 202 8.64 2.72 -47.40
C TYR A 202 9.44 3.99 -47.10
N SER A 203 9.01 4.76 -46.13
CA SER A 203 9.60 6.05 -45.82
C SER A 203 9.76 6.22 -44.31
N SER A 204 10.79 6.94 -43.92
CA SER A 204 10.99 7.34 -42.53
C SER A 204 10.27 8.63 -42.16
N HIS A 205 9.45 9.20 -43.10
CA HIS A 205 8.66 10.38 -42.77
C HIS A 205 7.41 9.98 -41.99
N GLN A 206 6.90 10.89 -41.22
CA GLN A 206 5.66 10.73 -40.50
C GLN A 206 4.50 10.67 -41.51
N ALA A 207 3.83 9.51 -41.64
CA ALA A 207 2.66 9.28 -42.49
C ALA A 207 1.34 9.42 -41.72
N GLY A 208 1.39 9.43 -40.38
CA GLY A 208 0.22 9.55 -39.54
C GLY A 208 0.57 9.61 -38.06
N TRP A 209 -0.41 9.38 -37.25
CA TRP A 209 -0.27 9.32 -35.81
C TRP A 209 -1.24 8.30 -35.18
N ILE A 210 -0.88 7.83 -34.00
CA ILE A 210 -1.72 7.03 -33.13
C ILE A 210 -2.02 7.83 -31.86
N TYR A 211 -3.28 7.80 -31.44
CA TYR A 211 -3.72 8.22 -30.13
C TYR A 211 -4.31 7.02 -29.39
N MET A 212 -3.92 6.83 -28.16
CA MET A 212 -4.48 5.82 -27.26
C MET A 212 -4.82 6.47 -25.93
N SER A 213 -6.03 6.22 -25.43
CA SER A 213 -6.42 6.64 -24.08
C SER A 213 -6.50 5.45 -23.15
N ILE A 214 -5.72 5.50 -22.07
CA ILE A 214 -5.66 4.48 -21.02
C ILE A 214 -6.51 4.96 -19.85
N SER A 215 -7.43 4.12 -19.38
CA SER A 215 -8.29 4.44 -18.26
C SER A 215 -7.51 4.50 -16.94
N ASP A 216 -7.90 5.40 -16.06
CA ASP A 216 -7.44 5.45 -14.67
C ASP A 216 -7.78 4.15 -13.89
N ARG A 217 -8.73 3.35 -14.38
CA ARG A 217 -9.05 2.03 -13.83
C ARG A 217 -7.85 1.09 -13.80
N LEU A 218 -6.87 1.26 -14.68
CA LEU A 218 -5.60 0.53 -14.67
C LEU A 218 -4.94 0.54 -13.28
N ILE A 219 -5.08 1.62 -12.53
CA ILE A 219 -4.51 1.79 -11.20
C ILE A 219 -5.59 1.67 -10.12
N LEU A 220 -6.76 2.26 -10.34
CA LEU A 220 -7.84 2.30 -9.37
C LEU A 220 -8.33 0.91 -8.95
N ASP A 221 -8.39 -0.05 -9.88
CA ASP A 221 -8.86 -1.40 -9.58
C ASP A 221 -7.93 -2.12 -8.59
N TYR A 222 -6.63 -1.82 -8.63
CA TYR A 222 -5.67 -2.31 -7.64
C TYR A 222 -5.74 -1.52 -6.34
N LEU A 223 -5.85 -0.19 -6.39
CA LEU A 223 -5.91 0.66 -5.19
C LEU A 223 -7.17 0.39 -4.34
N LYS A 224 -8.30 0.04 -4.96
CA LYS A 224 -9.53 -0.34 -4.25
C LYS A 224 -9.37 -1.54 -3.33
N SER A 225 -8.49 -2.47 -3.69
CA SER A 225 -8.22 -3.66 -2.89
C SER A 225 -7.18 -3.44 -1.78
N PHE A 226 -6.54 -2.27 -1.75
CA PHE A 226 -5.49 -1.97 -0.79
C PHE A 226 -6.07 -1.72 0.62
N PRO A 227 -5.62 -2.44 1.65
CA PRO A 227 -6.10 -2.25 3.01
C PRO A 227 -5.53 -0.95 3.61
N LEU A 228 -6.23 0.16 3.40
CA LEU A 228 -5.84 1.44 3.99
C LEU A 228 -6.11 1.46 5.49
N ASN A 229 -5.10 1.77 6.27
CA ASN A 229 -5.27 2.08 7.68
C ASN A 229 -5.95 3.46 7.85
N PRO A 230 -6.69 3.69 8.93
CA PRO A 230 -7.21 5.01 9.26
C PRO A 230 -6.10 6.06 9.23
N ASP A 231 -6.40 7.24 8.69
CA ASP A 231 -5.45 8.36 8.55
C ASP A 231 -4.23 8.09 7.65
N SER A 232 -4.26 7.05 6.81
CA SER A 232 -3.25 6.81 5.78
C SER A 232 -3.74 7.31 4.42
N PHE A 233 -2.81 7.77 3.59
CA PHE A 233 -3.11 8.26 2.25
C PHE A 233 -2.33 7.48 1.20
N LEU A 234 -2.99 7.17 0.09
CA LEU A 234 -2.34 6.67 -1.11
C LEU A 234 -2.23 7.80 -2.13
N CYS A 235 -1.04 7.99 -2.66
CA CYS A 235 -0.76 8.97 -3.69
C CYS A 235 -0.11 8.28 -4.88
N LEU A 236 -0.44 8.76 -6.07
CA LEU A 236 0.14 8.34 -7.33
C LEU A 236 0.89 9.52 -7.94
N THR A 237 2.14 9.32 -8.35
CA THR A 237 2.92 10.33 -9.06
C THR A 237 3.10 9.87 -10.50
N ILE A 238 2.62 10.68 -11.45
CA ILE A 238 2.71 10.45 -12.90
C ILE A 238 3.03 11.78 -13.58
N GLY A 239 3.99 11.80 -14.49
CA GLY A 239 4.38 13.01 -15.24
C GLY A 239 4.73 14.19 -14.33
N GLY A 240 5.36 13.92 -13.17
CA GLY A 240 5.71 14.94 -12.18
C GLY A 240 4.54 15.54 -11.40
N ARG A 241 3.31 15.06 -11.62
CA ARG A 241 2.11 15.46 -10.86
C ARG A 241 1.71 14.40 -9.87
N THR A 242 1.26 14.82 -8.68
CA THR A 242 0.78 13.92 -7.62
C THR A 242 -0.75 13.90 -7.62
N TRP A 243 -1.28 12.69 -7.52
CA TRP A 243 -2.71 12.40 -7.45
C TRP A 243 -3.00 11.68 -6.14
N LEU A 244 -3.97 12.18 -5.38
CA LEU A 244 -4.44 11.55 -4.14
C LEU A 244 -5.58 10.58 -4.48
N TYR A 245 -5.48 9.35 -3.97
CA TYR A 245 -6.58 8.38 -4.02
C TYR A 245 -7.56 8.65 -2.88
N GLU A 246 -8.78 9.04 -3.22
CA GLU A 246 -9.85 9.35 -2.27
C GLU A 246 -11.21 8.96 -2.86
N ASN A 247 -12.02 8.21 -2.11
CA ASN A 247 -13.37 7.80 -2.51
C ASN A 247 -13.42 7.13 -3.89
N ASP A 248 -12.51 6.19 -4.15
CA ASP A 248 -12.38 5.44 -5.40
C ASP A 248 -12.08 6.31 -6.64
N ARG A 249 -11.47 7.48 -6.44
CA ARG A 249 -11.09 8.41 -7.51
C ARG A 249 -9.70 8.98 -7.28
N LEU A 250 -9.07 9.40 -8.37
CA LEU A 250 -7.85 10.17 -8.35
C LEU A 250 -8.18 11.67 -8.37
N LYS A 251 -7.65 12.39 -7.37
CA LYS A 251 -7.82 13.84 -7.25
C LYS A 251 -6.45 14.49 -7.34
N SER A 252 -6.31 15.47 -8.23
CA SER A 252 -5.06 16.23 -8.36
C SER A 252 -4.70 16.89 -7.03
N CYS A 253 -3.42 16.77 -6.65
CA CYS A 253 -2.89 17.24 -5.38
C CYS A 253 -1.53 17.89 -5.62
N ASP A 254 -1.32 19.07 -5.03
CA ASP A 254 -0.04 19.79 -5.10
C ASP A 254 0.90 19.46 -3.93
N TRP A 255 0.73 18.30 -3.33
CA TRP A 255 1.58 17.89 -2.21
C TRP A 255 3.00 17.63 -2.68
N LYS A 256 3.93 18.31 -2.01
CA LYS A 256 5.36 18.03 -2.11
C LYS A 256 5.80 17.36 -0.82
N PHE A 257 6.36 16.19 -0.92
CA PHE A 257 6.85 15.44 0.22
C PHE A 257 8.28 15.90 0.53
N GLU A 258 8.46 16.56 1.67
CA GLU A 258 9.79 16.93 2.14
C GLU A 258 10.36 15.78 3.00
N PRO A 259 11.40 15.07 2.54
CA PRO A 259 12.01 14.01 3.33
C PRO A 259 12.72 14.63 4.54
N VAL A 260 12.31 14.20 5.74
CA VAL A 260 12.91 14.64 7.02
C VAL A 260 14.03 13.68 7.43
N LYS A 261 13.81 12.38 7.23
CA LYS A 261 14.74 11.32 7.64
C LYS A 261 14.59 10.12 6.73
N ASP A 262 15.71 9.60 6.26
CA ASP A 262 15.75 8.31 5.57
C ASP A 262 15.58 7.17 6.59
N LEU A 263 14.69 6.24 6.26
CA LEU A 263 14.36 5.05 7.03
C LEU A 263 14.59 3.77 6.22
N SER A 264 15.39 3.83 5.18
CA SER A 264 15.65 2.70 4.26
C SER A 264 16.19 1.46 4.97
N GLU A 265 16.84 1.60 6.14
CA GLU A 265 17.23 0.46 6.98
C GLU A 265 16.03 -0.40 7.44
N ASN A 266 14.82 0.14 7.42
CA ASN A 266 13.58 -0.57 7.75
C ASN A 266 12.88 -1.15 6.52
N ALA A 267 13.32 -0.82 5.31
CA ALA A 267 12.80 -1.37 4.07
C ALA A 267 13.17 -2.86 3.94
N PHE A 268 12.24 -3.64 3.43
CA PHE A 268 12.46 -5.05 3.14
C PHE A 268 13.04 -5.23 1.73
N ASN A 269 12.61 -4.38 0.79
CA ASN A 269 13.02 -4.42 -0.61
C ASN A 269 13.84 -3.17 -0.98
N SER A 270 14.85 -3.36 -1.86
CA SER A 270 15.71 -2.28 -2.34
C SER A 270 15.01 -1.29 -3.27
N ASP A 271 13.90 -1.70 -3.90
CA ASP A 271 13.20 -0.88 -4.90
C ASP A 271 12.19 0.09 -4.26
N THR A 272 11.77 -0.19 -3.03
CA THR A 272 10.87 0.70 -2.28
C THR A 272 11.68 1.62 -1.37
N SER A 273 11.48 2.92 -1.51
CA SER A 273 12.07 3.90 -0.61
C SER A 273 11.17 4.11 0.61
N VAL A 274 11.78 4.08 1.81
CA VAL A 274 11.09 4.36 3.08
C VAL A 274 11.71 5.57 3.74
N SER A 275 10.93 6.61 3.95
CA SER A 275 11.39 7.85 4.56
C SER A 275 10.36 8.44 5.51
N LEU A 276 10.80 9.28 6.44
CA LEU A 276 9.91 10.14 7.21
C LEU A 276 9.74 11.43 6.43
N CYS A 277 8.52 11.81 6.12
CA CYS A 277 8.22 13.06 5.44
C CYS A 277 7.29 13.94 6.29
N ARG A 278 7.32 15.24 6.01
CA ARG A 278 6.41 16.23 6.57
C ARG A 278 5.45 16.69 5.50
N LEU A 279 4.16 16.65 5.83
CA LEU A 279 3.09 17.17 4.97
C LEU A 279 2.93 18.69 5.12
N PRO A 280 2.24 19.36 4.17
CA PRO A 280 1.97 20.80 4.27
C PRO A 280 1.20 21.23 5.52
N ASP A 281 0.45 20.32 6.14
CA ASP A 281 -0.26 20.54 7.41
C ASP A 281 0.66 20.44 8.65
N GLY A 282 1.95 20.16 8.44
CA GLY A 282 2.94 19.99 9.50
C GLY A 282 2.97 18.61 10.14
N SER A 283 2.09 17.67 9.73
CA SER A 283 2.09 16.30 10.26
C SER A 283 3.26 15.49 9.71
N GLU A 284 3.88 14.69 10.57
CA GLU A 284 4.93 13.75 10.17
C GLU A 284 4.34 12.37 9.84
N ARG A 285 4.73 11.82 8.69
CA ARG A 285 4.25 10.53 8.19
C ARG A 285 5.40 9.70 7.66
N VAL A 286 5.24 8.40 7.73
CA VAL A 286 6.15 7.44 7.07
C VAL A 286 5.69 7.32 5.62
N LEU A 287 6.56 7.72 4.70
CA LEU A 287 6.36 7.63 3.26
C LEU A 287 7.02 6.34 2.76
N LEU A 288 6.23 5.47 2.18
CA LEU A 288 6.70 4.35 1.37
C LEU A 288 6.43 4.70 -0.09
N SER A 289 7.44 4.68 -0.94
CA SER A 289 7.29 4.97 -2.36
C SER A 289 7.86 3.82 -3.19
N CYS A 290 7.02 3.24 -4.04
CA CYS A 290 7.35 2.14 -4.92
C CYS A 290 7.22 2.58 -6.39
N PRO A 291 8.25 2.41 -7.23
CA PRO A 291 8.18 2.74 -8.64
C PRO A 291 7.28 1.75 -9.40
N ILE A 292 6.61 2.24 -10.44
CA ILE A 292 5.86 1.41 -11.38
C ILE A 292 6.73 1.19 -12.61
N GLY A 293 7.39 0.05 -12.67
CA GLY A 293 8.32 -0.24 -13.78
C GLY A 293 9.39 0.86 -13.95
N ASN A 294 9.76 1.14 -15.20
CA ASN A 294 10.77 2.13 -15.55
C ASN A 294 10.17 3.42 -16.16
N TYR A 295 8.90 3.72 -15.85
CA TYR A 295 8.17 4.82 -16.51
C TYR A 295 8.23 6.15 -15.75
N GLY A 296 9.04 6.27 -14.70
CA GLY A 296 9.08 7.45 -13.85
C GLY A 296 7.81 7.67 -13.01
N TRP A 297 6.95 6.65 -12.95
CA TRP A 297 5.73 6.65 -12.15
C TRP A 297 5.97 5.97 -10.81
N SER A 298 5.25 6.39 -9.78
CA SER A 298 5.35 5.77 -8.47
C SER A 298 4.04 5.83 -7.70
N ILE A 299 3.77 4.79 -6.91
CA ILE A 299 2.73 4.80 -5.91
C ILE A 299 3.38 5.03 -4.55
N SER A 300 2.84 5.98 -3.82
CA SER A 300 3.34 6.35 -2.50
C SER A 300 2.27 6.17 -1.45
N LEU A 301 2.61 5.48 -0.36
CA LEU A 301 1.75 5.29 0.80
C LEU A 301 2.28 6.13 1.96
N LEU A 302 1.42 6.95 2.51
CA LEU A 302 1.68 7.81 3.68
C LEU A 302 1.01 7.21 4.91
N LEU A 303 1.80 6.57 5.77
CA LEU A 303 1.33 5.97 7.01
C LEU A 303 1.31 7.00 8.13
N SER A 304 0.21 7.07 8.86
CA SER A 304 0.10 7.93 10.04
C SER A 304 0.94 7.38 11.20
N GLN A 305 1.94 8.14 11.62
CA GLN A 305 2.75 7.80 12.78
C GLN A 305 1.93 7.77 14.09
N SER A 306 0.92 8.63 14.20
CA SER A 306 0.02 8.67 15.35
C SER A 306 -0.86 7.43 15.44
N ALA A 307 -1.39 6.94 14.32
CA ALA A 307 -2.18 5.70 14.28
C ALA A 307 -1.32 4.47 14.62
N MET A 308 -0.10 4.40 14.11
CA MET A 308 0.87 3.36 14.47
C MET A 308 1.17 3.36 15.98
N LYS A 309 1.39 4.54 16.57
CA LYS A 309 1.62 4.70 18.03
C LYS A 309 0.38 4.34 18.84
N ALA A 310 -0.82 4.73 18.39
CA ALA A 310 -2.07 4.40 19.08
C ALA A 310 -2.31 2.89 19.15
N GLN A 311 -2.08 2.18 18.06
CA GLN A 311 -2.18 0.72 18.03
C GLN A 311 -1.15 0.07 18.98
N SER A 312 0.09 0.54 18.99
CA SER A 312 1.13 0.01 19.89
C SER A 312 0.83 0.29 21.36
N THR A 313 0.23 1.44 21.69
CA THR A 313 -0.21 1.74 23.07
C THR A 313 -1.33 0.82 23.55
N LEU A 314 -2.27 0.46 22.70
CA LEU A 314 -3.32 -0.49 23.06
C LEU A 314 -2.74 -1.86 23.45
N TYR A 315 -1.78 -2.36 22.68
CA TYR A 315 -1.08 -3.62 23.04
C TYR A 315 -0.24 -3.48 24.33
N ALA A 316 0.40 -2.33 24.56
CA ALA A 316 1.14 -2.08 25.80
C ALA A 316 0.20 -2.10 27.03
N VAL A 317 -1.02 -1.56 26.91
CA VAL A 317 -2.04 -1.63 27.97
C VAL A 317 -2.47 -3.08 28.24
N ILE A 318 -2.70 -3.87 27.20
CA ILE A 318 -3.06 -5.30 27.34
C ILE A 318 -1.93 -6.06 28.03
N LEU A 319 -0.67 -5.89 27.61
CA LEU A 319 0.49 -6.53 28.22
C LEU A 319 0.67 -6.15 29.68
N SER A 320 0.49 -4.87 30.01
CA SER A 320 0.55 -4.41 31.42
C SER A 320 -0.59 -5.00 32.24
N GLY A 321 -1.78 -5.15 31.71
CA GLY A 321 -2.91 -5.83 32.33
C GLY A 321 -2.60 -7.30 32.65
N ILE A 322 -1.99 -8.03 31.72
CA ILE A 322 -1.53 -9.43 31.94
C ILE A 322 -0.48 -9.49 33.05
N ALA A 323 0.46 -8.55 33.05
CA ALA A 323 1.47 -8.48 34.08
C ALA A 323 0.90 -8.28 35.50
N VAL A 324 -0.05 -7.34 35.64
CA VAL A 324 -0.76 -7.10 36.90
C VAL A 324 -1.51 -8.35 37.33
N PHE A 325 -2.14 -9.07 36.41
CA PHE A 325 -2.83 -10.32 36.70
C PHE A 325 -1.88 -11.43 37.20
N ILE A 326 -0.70 -11.58 36.59
CA ILE A 326 0.33 -12.52 37.03
C ILE A 326 0.81 -12.16 38.42
N LEU A 327 1.06 -10.88 38.70
CA LEU A 327 1.43 -10.41 40.05
C LEU A 327 0.35 -10.70 41.09
N PHE A 328 -0.92 -10.51 40.71
CA PHE A 328 -2.06 -10.85 41.58
C PHE A 328 -2.11 -12.34 41.92
N ILE A 329 -1.93 -13.22 40.94
CA ILE A 329 -1.84 -14.68 41.16
C ILE A 329 -0.67 -15.03 42.07
N GLY A 330 0.50 -14.42 41.82
CA GLY A 330 1.68 -14.61 42.69
C GLY A 330 1.42 -14.21 44.15
N LEU A 331 0.75 -13.07 44.35
CA LEU A 331 0.36 -12.61 45.70
C LEU A 331 -0.64 -13.58 46.37
N LEU A 332 -1.63 -14.06 45.59
CA LEU A 332 -2.63 -15.03 46.08
C LEU A 332 -1.96 -16.33 46.52
N LEU A 333 -1.09 -16.89 45.69
CA LEU A 333 -0.31 -18.08 46.01
C LEU A 333 0.56 -17.87 47.25
N PHE A 334 1.20 -16.71 47.36
CA PHE A 334 1.98 -16.34 48.53
C PHE A 334 1.13 -16.34 49.81
N VAL A 335 -0.07 -15.74 49.80
CA VAL A 335 -0.98 -15.72 50.94
C VAL A 335 -1.43 -17.14 51.30
N LEU A 336 -1.75 -17.98 50.31
CA LEU A 336 -2.15 -19.37 50.53
C LEU A 336 -1.00 -20.19 51.13
N LEU A 337 0.22 -20.09 50.62
CA LEU A 337 1.40 -20.76 51.16
C LEU A 337 1.72 -20.29 52.59
N ASN A 338 1.60 -19.01 52.85
CA ASN A 338 1.80 -18.48 54.21
C ASN A 338 0.73 -19.00 55.18
N ARG A 339 -0.51 -19.17 54.72
CA ARG A 339 -1.57 -19.72 55.56
C ARG A 339 -1.44 -21.23 55.73
N SER A 340 -1.05 -21.97 54.70
CA SER A 340 -0.96 -23.43 54.72
C SER A 340 0.28 -23.94 55.43
N ILE A 341 1.44 -23.35 55.18
CA ILE A 341 2.72 -23.80 55.75
C ILE A 341 3.22 -22.86 56.86
N GLY A 342 3.15 -21.59 56.63
CA GLY A 342 3.76 -20.58 57.47
C GLY A 342 3.18 -20.46 58.85
N ARG A 343 1.86 -20.53 59.01
CA ARG A 343 1.20 -20.45 60.31
C ARG A 343 1.38 -21.73 61.19
N PRO A 344 1.24 -22.94 60.59
CA PRO A 344 1.50 -24.18 61.37
C PRO A 344 2.91 -24.29 61.86
N VAL A 345 3.91 -24.02 61.02
CA VAL A 345 5.33 -24.04 61.46
C VAL A 345 5.59 -23.08 62.62
N LYS A 346 5.00 -21.90 62.63
CA LYS A 346 5.12 -20.94 63.70
C LYS A 346 4.46 -21.44 64.97
N LYS A 347 3.29 -22.11 64.86
CA LYS A 347 2.64 -22.74 66.02
C LYS A 347 3.49 -23.85 66.61
N LEU A 348 4.09 -24.72 65.79
CA LEU A 348 5.01 -25.77 66.18
C LEU A 348 6.23 -25.20 66.87
N GLN A 349 6.88 -24.18 66.31
CA GLN A 349 8.02 -23.52 66.92
C GLN A 349 7.68 -22.96 68.31
N HIS A 350 6.54 -22.35 68.50
CA HIS A 350 6.10 -21.80 69.79
C HIS A 350 5.86 -22.89 70.80
N ARG A 351 5.30 -24.03 70.39
CA ARG A 351 5.13 -25.21 71.28
C ARG A 351 6.45 -25.84 71.71
N ILE A 352 7.37 -26.04 70.76
CA ILE A 352 8.70 -26.57 71.08
C ILE A 352 9.42 -25.65 72.06
N GLN A 353 9.30 -24.34 71.94
CA GLN A 353 9.89 -23.40 72.90
C GLN A 353 9.21 -23.43 74.25
N ALA A 354 7.90 -23.61 74.33
CA ALA A 354 7.17 -23.75 75.60
C ALA A 354 7.56 -25.04 76.31
N ILE A 355 7.64 -26.17 75.61
CA ILE A 355 8.10 -27.47 76.15
C ILE A 355 9.55 -27.36 76.62
N ALA A 356 10.45 -26.73 75.86
CA ALA A 356 11.82 -26.49 76.26
C ALA A 356 11.94 -25.59 77.52
N GLY A 357 10.96 -24.72 77.79
CA GLY A 357 10.83 -23.89 78.98
C GLY A 357 10.15 -24.56 80.14
N GLY A 358 9.77 -25.85 80.03
CA GLY A 358 9.15 -26.63 81.13
C GLY A 358 7.64 -26.50 81.25
N ASP A 359 6.97 -25.86 80.22
CA ASP A 359 5.51 -25.73 80.17
C ASP A 359 4.92 -26.88 79.37
N PHE A 360 4.38 -27.90 80.01
CA PHE A 360 3.71 -29.07 79.42
C PHE A 360 2.19 -28.95 79.46
N SER A 361 1.63 -27.79 79.75
CA SER A 361 0.17 -27.58 79.86
C SER A 361 -0.52 -27.35 78.52
N LEU A 362 0.24 -27.24 77.45
CA LEU A 362 -0.28 -27.00 76.11
C LEU A 362 -0.89 -28.28 75.47
N ASP A 363 -2.10 -28.21 74.98
CA ASP A 363 -2.73 -29.32 74.26
C ASP A 363 -1.88 -29.70 72.99
N PRO A 364 -1.42 -30.97 72.93
CA PRO A 364 -0.50 -31.42 71.91
C PRO A 364 -1.15 -31.54 70.52
N SER A 365 -2.49 -31.60 70.38
CA SER A 365 -3.14 -31.89 69.15
C SER A 365 -3.23 -30.67 68.22
N ILE A 366 -2.64 -30.74 67.02
CA ILE A 366 -2.97 -29.87 65.89
C ILE A 366 -4.01 -30.65 65.13
N GLN A 367 -5.29 -30.26 65.23
CA GLN A 367 -6.37 -30.86 64.42
C GLN A 367 -6.19 -30.52 62.93
N ARG A 368 -5.36 -31.30 62.26
CA ARG A 368 -5.14 -31.25 60.81
C ARG A 368 -4.93 -32.64 60.25
N GLU A 369 -5.38 -32.89 59.03
CA GLU A 369 -5.27 -34.18 58.36
C GLU A 369 -4.00 -34.28 57.48
N ASP A 370 -3.06 -33.31 57.57
CA ASP A 370 -1.81 -33.26 56.82
C ASP A 370 -0.61 -33.63 57.72
N GLU A 371 0.60 -33.63 57.14
CA GLU A 371 1.86 -33.99 57.77
C GLU A 371 2.12 -33.14 59.04
N PHE A 372 1.56 -31.96 59.18
CA PHE A 372 1.64 -31.11 60.37
C PHE A 372 0.68 -31.54 61.49
N GLY A 373 -0.30 -32.39 61.18
CA GLY A 373 -1.19 -33.00 62.16
C GLY A 373 -0.62 -34.31 62.74
N ALA A 374 0.37 -34.93 62.05
CA ALA A 374 1.01 -36.16 62.42
C ALA A 374 2.20 -35.96 63.42
N ILE A 375 2.66 -34.70 63.63
CA ILE A 375 3.72 -34.28 64.53
C ILE A 375 3.09 -33.76 65.83
#